data_431d6ac8e82d4bd380b8e5e1b1d80d79
#
_entry.id   431d6ac8e82d4bd380b8e5e1b1d80d79
#
_cell.length_a   1.000
_cell.length_b   1.000
_cell.length_c   1.000
_cell.angle_alpha   90.00
_cell.angle_beta   90.00
_cell.angle_gamma   90.00
#
_symmetry.space_group_name_H-M   'P 1'
#
loop_
_entity.id
_entity.type
_entity.pdbx_description
1 polymer ?
#
loop_
_entity_poly.entity_id
_entity_poly.type
_entity_poly.pdbx_seq_one_letter_code
_entity_poly.pdbx_strand_id
1 'polypeptide(L)'
;FRSVELELARGSQIERRFLLPPGDGVAHYRYVVDLKANGGAVGPAAPRVSPAPAPRRAEKPLVVIDAGHGGRDPGASGAKVSESEVTLAAALALKAELERTGRYRVLLTRETNTYVDLYRRVAIARRADADLFISLHADAGTDPAVRGASVYTLSEQGAGRAVREFTRSDNWHRELHLPGRDPSVDRILLDMTQRATQNRSAQFARVLLTHLEASDHPLLRRSHRDAGLAVLLAPDVPAVLLEMGFITNPEDERLLTDERARRRLMRSVADGIDRYFREPAAALMTASNDGPAGQP
;
A
#
# COMPACT_ATOMS: atom_id res chain seq x y z
N PHE A 1 -5.19 -13.67 35.51
CA PHE A 1 -6.08 -12.67 34.95
C PHE A 1 -5.25 -11.41 34.65
N ARG A 2 -5.29 -10.89 33.42
CA ARG A 2 -4.71 -9.60 33.10
C ARG A 2 -5.85 -8.59 33.09
N SER A 3 -5.78 -7.55 33.92
CA SER A 3 -6.69 -6.41 33.92
C SER A 3 -6.06 -5.24 33.18
N VAL A 4 -6.88 -4.46 32.50
CA VAL A 4 -6.53 -3.13 31.96
C VAL A 4 -7.25 -2.11 32.80
N GLU A 5 -6.51 -1.22 33.43
CA GLU A 5 -7.03 -0.13 34.23
C GLU A 5 -6.91 1.18 33.43
N LEU A 6 -8.02 1.90 33.33
CA LEU A 6 -8.10 3.17 32.62
C LEU A 6 -8.42 4.27 33.64
N GLU A 7 -7.49 5.18 33.84
CA GLU A 7 -7.72 6.36 34.64
C GLU A 7 -8.36 7.46 33.80
N LEU A 8 -9.57 7.86 34.16
CA LEU A 8 -10.34 8.87 33.44
C LEU A 8 -10.18 10.24 34.09
N ALA A 9 -10.12 11.30 33.28
CA ALA A 9 -10.15 12.67 33.76
C ALA A 9 -11.42 12.94 34.60
N ARG A 10 -11.31 13.78 35.63
CA ARG A 10 -12.44 14.14 36.49
C ARG A 10 -13.61 14.66 35.67
N GLY A 11 -14.80 14.10 35.92
CA GLY A 11 -16.03 14.49 35.22
C GLY A 11 -16.31 13.68 33.95
N SER A 12 -15.44 12.76 33.58
CA SER A 12 -15.75 11.83 32.48
C SER A 12 -16.69 10.73 32.96
N GLN A 13 -17.67 10.37 32.15
CA GLN A 13 -18.60 9.27 32.40
C GLN A 13 -18.56 8.28 31.24
N ILE A 14 -18.67 7.00 31.59
CA ILE A 14 -18.83 5.94 30.58
C ILE A 14 -20.27 6.01 30.09
N GLU A 15 -20.45 6.33 28.80
CA GLU A 15 -21.78 6.41 28.18
C GLU A 15 -22.25 5.02 27.73
N ARG A 16 -21.37 4.26 27.09
CA ARG A 16 -21.66 2.90 26.60
C ARG A 16 -20.45 2.00 26.71
N ARG A 17 -20.74 0.72 26.90
CA ARG A 17 -19.74 -0.37 26.86
C ARG A 17 -20.32 -1.52 26.07
N PHE A 18 -19.57 -2.05 25.13
CA PHE A 18 -20.00 -3.24 24.38
C PHE A 18 -18.82 -4.03 23.88
N LEU A 19 -19.05 -5.30 23.61
CA LEU A 19 -18.08 -6.23 23.10
C LEU A 19 -18.40 -6.51 21.64
N LEU A 20 -17.50 -6.18 20.73
CA LEU A 20 -17.62 -6.56 19.34
C LEU A 20 -17.00 -7.94 19.15
N PRO A 21 -17.74 -8.88 18.55
CA PRO A 21 -17.20 -10.19 18.22
C PRO A 21 -16.13 -10.10 17.13
N PRO A 22 -15.35 -11.16 16.93
CA PRO A 22 -14.49 -11.29 15.76
C PRO A 22 -15.29 -11.05 14.48
N GLY A 23 -14.77 -10.21 13.60
CA GLY A 23 -15.42 -9.82 12.36
C GLY A 23 -14.63 -8.71 11.68
N ASP A 24 -14.94 -8.38 10.44
CA ASP A 24 -14.28 -7.34 9.64
C ASP A 24 -12.75 -7.51 9.56
N GLY A 25 -12.27 -8.77 9.45
CA GLY A 25 -10.84 -9.09 9.39
C GLY A 25 -10.12 -9.07 10.74
N VAL A 26 -10.81 -8.85 11.86
CA VAL A 26 -10.25 -8.89 13.21
C VAL A 26 -10.58 -10.21 13.89
N ALA A 27 -9.56 -11.01 14.21
CA ALA A 27 -9.72 -12.35 14.81
C ALA A 27 -10.07 -12.32 16.31
N HIS A 28 -10.08 -11.15 16.96
CA HIS A 28 -10.25 -11.00 18.40
C HIS A 28 -11.48 -10.18 18.76
N TYR A 29 -12.05 -10.45 19.94
CA TYR A 29 -13.08 -9.59 20.53
C TYR A 29 -12.51 -8.20 20.82
N ARG A 30 -13.30 -7.15 20.51
CA ARG A 30 -12.95 -5.75 20.79
C ARG A 30 -13.88 -5.23 21.87
N TYR A 31 -13.32 -4.79 22.99
CA TYR A 31 -14.09 -4.10 24.02
C TYR A 31 -14.07 -2.60 23.75
N VAL A 32 -15.24 -2.04 23.51
CA VAL A 32 -15.40 -0.61 23.18
C VAL A 32 -16.02 0.11 24.37
N VAL A 33 -15.46 1.26 24.72
CA VAL A 33 -15.95 2.12 25.80
C VAL A 33 -16.14 3.52 25.22
N ASP A 34 -17.38 3.99 25.16
CA ASP A 34 -17.70 5.38 24.80
C ASP A 34 -17.67 6.23 26.06
N LEU A 35 -16.89 7.30 26.03
CA LEU A 35 -16.74 8.24 27.14
C LEU A 35 -17.41 9.55 26.81
N LYS A 36 -18.23 10.04 27.75
CA LYS A 36 -18.79 11.38 27.70
C LYS A 36 -18.03 12.29 28.67
N ALA A 37 -17.44 13.36 28.16
CA ALA A 37 -16.88 14.41 28.99
C ALA A 37 -18.00 15.38 29.38
N ASN A 38 -18.32 15.50 30.68
CA ASN A 38 -19.22 16.54 31.15
C ASN A 38 -18.48 17.86 31.08
N GLY A 39 -18.96 18.76 30.21
CA GLY A 39 -18.47 20.14 30.13
C GLY A 39 -18.69 20.86 31.43
N GLY A 40 -17.64 21.02 32.20
CA GLY A 40 -17.65 21.81 33.42
C GLY A 40 -16.25 22.15 33.86
N ALA A 41 -15.93 23.43 33.81
CA ALA A 41 -14.77 24.11 34.36
C ALA A 41 -13.48 24.10 33.51
N VAL A 42 -13.13 25.32 33.19
CA VAL A 42 -11.90 25.82 32.64
C VAL A 42 -10.70 25.21 33.37
N GLY A 43 -10.17 24.12 32.81
CA GLY A 43 -8.79 23.71 33.05
C GLY A 43 -7.81 24.71 32.42
N PRO A 44 -6.53 24.71 32.81
CA PRO A 44 -5.55 25.62 32.25
C PRO A 44 -5.64 25.58 30.72
N ALA A 45 -5.66 26.79 30.14
CA ALA A 45 -5.94 27.06 28.73
C ALA A 45 -5.49 25.92 27.83
N ALA A 46 -6.45 25.31 27.14
CA ALA A 46 -6.13 24.32 26.09
C ALA A 46 -4.98 24.89 25.27
N PRO A 47 -3.95 24.07 24.97
CA PRO A 47 -2.90 24.51 24.08
C PRO A 47 -3.63 25.09 22.87
N ARG A 48 -3.35 26.37 22.56
CA ARG A 48 -3.92 27.01 21.36
C ARG A 48 -3.63 26.03 20.24
N VAL A 49 -4.68 25.37 19.75
CA VAL A 49 -4.60 24.63 18.51
C VAL A 49 -4.18 25.69 17.52
N SER A 50 -2.92 25.67 17.14
CA SER A 50 -2.47 26.50 16.02
C SER A 50 -3.51 26.30 14.94
N PRO A 51 -4.03 27.37 14.30
CA PRO A 51 -5.01 27.22 13.25
C PRO A 51 -4.49 26.12 12.33
N ALA A 52 -5.33 25.13 12.05
CA ALA A 52 -4.98 24.04 11.15
C ALA A 52 -4.24 24.68 9.98
N PRO A 53 -3.07 24.17 9.61
CA PRO A 53 -2.31 24.76 8.53
C PRO A 53 -3.28 24.97 7.38
N ALA A 54 -3.33 26.20 6.84
CA ALA A 54 -4.22 26.57 5.75
C ALA A 54 -4.18 25.42 4.73
N PRO A 55 -5.32 24.99 4.16
CA PRO A 55 -5.35 23.83 3.30
C PRO A 55 -4.20 23.99 2.31
N ARG A 56 -3.17 23.15 2.43
CA ARG A 56 -2.08 23.12 1.47
C ARG A 56 -2.79 23.04 0.13
N ARG A 57 -2.52 23.98 -0.75
CA ARG A 57 -2.94 23.93 -2.16
C ARG A 57 -2.75 22.48 -2.55
N ALA A 58 -3.84 21.77 -2.87
CA ALA A 58 -3.82 20.33 -2.97
C ALA A 58 -2.66 19.93 -3.89
N GLU A 59 -1.55 19.55 -3.29
CA GLU A 59 -0.38 19.11 -4.04
C GLU A 59 -0.81 17.84 -4.77
N LYS A 60 -0.38 17.72 -6.03
CA LYS A 60 -0.68 16.52 -6.81
C LYS A 60 -0.17 15.30 -6.06
N PRO A 61 -0.94 14.20 -5.95
CA PRO A 61 -0.47 12.99 -5.31
C PRO A 61 0.85 12.52 -5.91
N LEU A 62 1.74 12.03 -5.06
CA LEU A 62 3.02 11.47 -5.45
C LEU A 62 2.93 9.95 -5.55
N VAL A 63 3.17 9.44 -6.76
CA VAL A 63 3.29 8.01 -7.04
C VAL A 63 4.77 7.66 -7.18
N VAL A 64 5.26 6.78 -6.33
CA VAL A 64 6.60 6.21 -6.48
C VAL A 64 6.50 4.87 -7.19
N ILE A 65 7.17 4.76 -8.33
CA ILE A 65 7.24 3.54 -9.13
C ILE A 65 8.60 2.91 -8.89
N ASP A 66 8.59 1.68 -8.45
CA ASP A 66 9.79 0.89 -8.26
C ASP A 66 9.98 -0.08 -9.43
N ALA A 67 11.06 0.07 -10.16
CA ALA A 67 11.48 -0.93 -11.15
C ALA A 67 12.28 -2.01 -10.42
N GLY A 68 11.70 -3.19 -10.23
CA GLY A 68 12.34 -4.32 -9.54
C GLY A 68 13.71 -4.66 -10.12
N HIS A 69 14.59 -5.21 -9.28
CA HIS A 69 15.95 -5.61 -9.68
C HIS A 69 16.81 -4.46 -10.21
N GLY A 70 17.83 -4.78 -11.04
CA GLY A 70 18.70 -3.80 -11.70
C GLY A 70 20.18 -3.95 -11.37
N GLY A 71 21.04 -3.56 -12.30
CA GLY A 71 22.50 -3.63 -12.19
C GLY A 71 23.00 -5.07 -12.03
N ARG A 72 23.60 -5.38 -10.89
CA ARG A 72 24.12 -6.71 -10.57
C ARG A 72 23.02 -7.75 -10.26
N ASP A 73 21.80 -7.34 -10.11
CA ASP A 73 20.63 -8.18 -9.87
C ASP A 73 19.75 -8.18 -11.13
N PRO A 74 19.89 -9.17 -12.02
CA PRO A 74 19.09 -9.24 -13.24
C PRO A 74 17.63 -9.65 -12.98
N GLY A 75 17.30 -10.17 -11.77
CA GLY A 75 16.05 -10.85 -11.53
C GLY A 75 15.92 -12.18 -12.28
N ALA A 76 14.71 -12.59 -12.54
CA ALA A 76 14.43 -13.77 -13.34
C ALA A 76 14.87 -13.59 -14.81
N SER A 77 15.16 -14.70 -15.46
CA SER A 77 15.55 -14.72 -16.88
C SER A 77 14.46 -15.33 -17.74
N GLY A 78 14.01 -14.58 -18.72
CA GLY A 78 13.22 -15.08 -19.83
C GLY A 78 14.10 -15.72 -20.91
N ALA A 79 13.50 -16.03 -22.05
CA ALA A 79 14.25 -16.57 -23.18
C ALA A 79 15.08 -15.48 -23.89
N LYS A 80 14.70 -14.23 -23.82
CA LYS A 80 15.32 -13.12 -24.57
C LYS A 80 15.78 -11.96 -23.71
N VAL A 81 15.19 -11.77 -22.53
CA VAL A 81 15.40 -10.60 -21.70
C VAL A 81 15.49 -10.99 -20.23
N SER A 82 16.11 -10.11 -19.43
CA SER A 82 16.09 -10.19 -17.96
C SER A 82 14.89 -9.45 -17.39
N GLU A 83 14.46 -9.83 -16.20
CA GLU A 83 13.40 -9.14 -15.46
C GLU A 83 13.75 -7.68 -15.24
N SER A 84 15.00 -7.37 -14.90
CA SER A 84 15.46 -5.99 -14.65
C SER A 84 15.28 -5.05 -15.86
N GLU A 85 15.37 -5.58 -17.09
CA GLU A 85 15.13 -4.82 -18.31
C GLU A 85 13.63 -4.57 -18.52
N VAL A 86 12.82 -5.60 -18.30
CA VAL A 86 11.35 -5.54 -18.42
C VAL A 86 10.75 -4.57 -17.42
N THR A 87 11.17 -4.67 -16.16
CA THR A 87 10.66 -3.82 -15.08
C THR A 87 11.03 -2.34 -15.27
N LEU A 88 12.27 -2.06 -15.75
CA LEU A 88 12.68 -0.69 -16.08
C LEU A 88 11.86 -0.13 -17.24
N ALA A 89 11.69 -0.89 -18.30
CA ALA A 89 10.90 -0.45 -19.46
C ALA A 89 9.43 -0.21 -19.09
N ALA A 90 8.86 -1.05 -18.22
CA ALA A 90 7.50 -0.87 -17.71
C ALA A 90 7.39 0.37 -16.80
N ALA A 91 8.34 0.58 -15.89
CA ALA A 91 8.36 1.74 -14.99
C ALA A 91 8.44 3.07 -15.75
N LEU A 92 9.28 3.14 -16.78
CA LEU A 92 9.36 4.31 -17.67
C LEU A 92 8.06 4.55 -18.45
N ALA A 93 7.42 3.48 -18.93
CA ALA A 93 6.15 3.57 -19.63
C ALA A 93 5.02 4.03 -18.67
N LEU A 94 4.95 3.52 -17.45
CA LEU A 94 3.98 3.95 -16.45
C LEU A 94 4.18 5.41 -16.04
N LYS A 95 5.45 5.83 -15.83
CA LYS A 95 5.78 7.24 -15.58
C LYS A 95 5.22 8.13 -16.69
N ALA A 96 5.49 7.79 -17.94
CA ALA A 96 5.00 8.57 -19.08
C ALA A 96 3.47 8.66 -19.14
N GLU A 97 2.75 7.57 -18.87
CA GLU A 97 1.28 7.58 -18.85
C GLU A 97 0.72 8.44 -17.70
N LEU A 98 1.30 8.39 -16.51
CA LEU A 98 0.88 9.21 -15.36
C LEU A 98 1.18 10.70 -15.58
N GLU A 99 2.38 11.03 -16.06
CA GLU A 99 2.80 12.42 -16.33
C GLU A 99 1.95 13.05 -17.42
N ARG A 100 1.55 12.29 -18.44
CA ARG A 100 0.65 12.75 -19.53
C ARG A 100 -0.67 13.26 -18.99
N THR A 101 -1.16 12.74 -17.87
CA THR A 101 -2.41 13.22 -17.26
C THR A 101 -2.26 14.57 -16.55
N GLY A 102 -1.05 14.94 -16.20
CA GLY A 102 -0.74 16.15 -15.43
C GLY A 102 -1.28 16.15 -13.99
N ARG A 103 -1.85 15.04 -13.52
CA ARG A 103 -2.51 14.94 -12.20
C ARG A 103 -1.60 14.48 -11.08
N TYR A 104 -0.49 13.83 -11.41
CA TYR A 104 0.41 13.19 -10.46
C TYR A 104 1.82 13.79 -10.52
N ARG A 105 2.52 13.72 -9.39
CA ARG A 105 3.98 13.74 -9.34
C ARG A 105 4.44 12.29 -9.40
N VAL A 106 5.51 12.03 -10.13
CA VAL A 106 6.04 10.67 -10.30
C VAL A 106 7.51 10.64 -9.97
N LEU A 107 7.93 9.67 -9.16
CA LEU A 107 9.32 9.41 -8.83
C LEU A 107 9.63 7.94 -9.12
N LEU A 108 10.75 7.66 -9.76
CA LEU A 108 11.26 6.31 -9.96
C LEU A 108 12.33 5.97 -8.92
N THR A 109 12.39 4.72 -8.48
CA THR A 109 13.49 4.25 -7.62
C THR A 109 14.80 4.15 -8.39
N ARG A 110 14.73 3.87 -9.70
CA ARG A 110 15.83 3.90 -10.67
C ARG A 110 15.32 4.28 -12.06
N GLU A 111 16.11 5.03 -12.80
CA GLU A 111 15.81 5.44 -14.18
C GLU A 111 16.75 4.76 -15.20
N THR A 112 17.71 4.01 -14.71
CA THR A 112 18.70 3.28 -15.51
C THR A 112 18.85 1.85 -14.96
N ASN A 113 19.64 1.02 -15.63
CA ASN A 113 19.94 -0.32 -15.14
C ASN A 113 20.96 -0.28 -14.01
N THR A 114 20.59 0.26 -12.85
CA THR A 114 21.41 0.34 -11.63
C THR A 114 20.79 -0.51 -10.53
N TYR A 115 21.63 -1.05 -9.65
CA TYR A 115 21.16 -1.78 -8.46
C TYR A 115 20.69 -0.80 -7.39
N VAL A 116 19.51 -1.04 -6.85
CA VAL A 116 18.97 -0.35 -5.68
C VAL A 116 18.58 -1.40 -4.63
N ASP A 117 19.15 -1.28 -3.43
CA ASP A 117 18.84 -2.16 -2.31
C ASP A 117 17.36 -2.09 -1.91
N LEU A 118 16.78 -3.22 -1.46
CA LEU A 118 15.35 -3.35 -1.16
C LEU A 118 14.86 -2.33 -0.12
N TYR A 119 15.62 -2.14 0.97
CA TYR A 119 15.26 -1.16 2.00
C TYR A 119 15.41 0.28 1.51
N ARG A 120 16.37 0.53 0.60
CA ARG A 120 16.53 1.84 -0.02
C ARG A 120 15.34 2.22 -0.89
N ARG A 121 14.71 1.25 -1.57
CA ARG A 121 13.49 1.47 -2.37
C ARG A 121 12.36 1.98 -1.48
N VAL A 122 12.13 1.31 -0.34
CA VAL A 122 11.16 1.73 0.68
C VAL A 122 11.50 3.12 1.23
N ALA A 123 12.78 3.36 1.55
CA ALA A 123 13.25 4.63 2.08
C ALA A 123 13.08 5.79 1.08
N ILE A 124 13.21 5.55 -0.23
CA ILE A 124 12.94 6.55 -1.27
C ILE A 124 11.47 6.97 -1.21
N ALA A 125 10.52 6.02 -1.19
CA ALA A 125 9.10 6.31 -1.13
C ALA A 125 8.72 7.09 0.15
N ARG A 126 9.22 6.65 1.30
CA ARG A 126 8.93 7.29 2.58
C ARG A 126 9.49 8.70 2.70
N ARG A 127 10.78 8.91 2.32
CA ARG A 127 11.41 10.25 2.36
C ARG A 127 10.78 11.25 1.41
N ALA A 128 10.13 10.77 0.37
CA ALA A 128 9.41 11.60 -0.58
C ALA A 128 7.96 11.86 -0.17
N ASP A 129 7.51 11.34 0.98
CA ASP A 129 6.11 11.38 1.43
C ASP A 129 5.16 10.88 0.32
N ALA A 130 5.44 9.68 -0.21
CA ALA A 130 4.67 9.10 -1.29
C ALA A 130 3.23 8.78 -0.85
N ASP A 131 2.27 9.12 -1.69
CA ASP A 131 0.86 8.78 -1.50
C ASP A 131 0.56 7.34 -1.94
N LEU A 132 1.41 6.79 -2.83
CA LEU A 132 1.34 5.41 -3.31
C LEU A 132 2.72 4.93 -3.77
N PHE A 133 3.04 3.69 -3.42
CA PHE A 133 4.20 2.96 -3.93
C PHE A 133 3.74 1.75 -4.74
N ILE A 134 4.25 1.60 -5.96
CA ILE A 134 4.03 0.44 -6.81
C ILE A 134 5.36 -0.14 -7.28
N SER A 135 5.65 -1.39 -6.88
CA SER A 135 6.81 -2.14 -7.36
C SER A 135 6.42 -3.02 -8.53
N LEU A 136 7.16 -2.96 -9.62
CA LEU A 136 6.90 -3.70 -10.85
C LEU A 136 7.89 -4.87 -10.97
N HIS A 137 7.36 -6.07 -11.18
CA HIS A 137 8.08 -7.32 -11.31
C HIS A 137 7.53 -8.19 -12.45
N ALA A 138 8.25 -9.23 -12.80
CA ALA A 138 7.82 -10.26 -13.73
C ALA A 138 8.24 -11.63 -13.20
N ASP A 139 7.27 -12.36 -12.65
CA ASP A 139 7.45 -13.61 -11.93
C ASP A 139 8.13 -14.71 -12.80
N ALA A 140 8.65 -15.73 -12.16
CA ALA A 140 9.20 -16.91 -12.82
C ALA A 140 8.61 -18.18 -12.22
N GLY A 141 8.17 -19.08 -13.09
CA GLY A 141 7.63 -20.37 -12.72
C GLY A 141 8.46 -21.53 -13.28
N THR A 142 8.40 -22.67 -12.60
CA THR A 142 8.98 -23.93 -13.12
C THR A 142 8.12 -24.54 -14.22
N ASP A 143 6.82 -24.26 -14.23
CA ASP A 143 5.89 -24.66 -15.27
C ASP A 143 5.71 -23.50 -16.28
N PRO A 144 6.16 -23.66 -17.52
CA PRO A 144 6.05 -22.61 -18.54
C PRO A 144 4.60 -22.34 -18.99
N ALA A 145 3.64 -23.17 -18.59
CA ALA A 145 2.23 -22.94 -18.88
C ALA A 145 1.60 -21.92 -17.90
N VAL A 146 2.24 -21.68 -16.74
CA VAL A 146 1.76 -20.68 -15.78
C VAL A 146 1.97 -19.28 -16.33
N ARG A 147 0.91 -18.46 -16.34
CA ARG A 147 0.92 -17.11 -16.88
C ARG A 147 -0.08 -16.19 -16.18
N GLY A 148 0.06 -14.91 -16.44
CA GLY A 148 -0.86 -13.87 -15.99
C GLY A 148 -0.37 -13.07 -14.80
N ALA A 149 -0.91 -11.86 -14.66
CA ALA A 149 -0.52 -10.93 -13.62
C ALA A 149 -1.09 -11.29 -12.24
N SER A 150 -0.39 -10.86 -11.20
CA SER A 150 -0.87 -10.90 -9.81
C SER A 150 -0.38 -9.68 -9.03
N VAL A 151 -1.12 -9.31 -7.99
CA VAL A 151 -0.78 -8.18 -7.12
C VAL A 151 -0.56 -8.70 -5.71
N TYR A 152 0.55 -8.31 -5.12
CA TYR A 152 0.89 -8.63 -3.75
C TYR A 152 0.69 -7.42 -2.84
N THR A 153 0.10 -7.66 -1.68
CA THR A 153 0.04 -6.75 -0.55
C THR A 153 0.82 -7.32 0.63
N LEU A 154 1.13 -6.49 1.62
CA LEU A 154 1.88 -6.92 2.79
C LEU A 154 1.03 -7.84 3.67
N SER A 155 1.53 -9.03 3.98
CA SER A 155 0.89 -9.98 4.90
C SER A 155 0.95 -9.51 6.35
N GLU A 156 0.10 -10.06 7.24
CA GLU A 156 0.13 -9.77 8.69
C GLU A 156 1.51 -10.07 9.31
N GLN A 157 2.13 -11.18 8.92
CA GLN A 157 3.50 -11.52 9.39
C GLN A 157 4.53 -10.49 8.90
N GLY A 158 4.38 -10.03 7.65
CA GLY A 158 5.18 -8.96 7.09
C GLY A 158 4.98 -7.65 7.83
N ALA A 159 3.75 -7.31 8.20
CA ALA A 159 3.40 -6.15 8.99
C ALA A 159 4.09 -6.14 10.36
N GLY A 160 4.06 -7.25 11.07
CA GLY A 160 4.80 -7.39 12.34
C GLY A 160 6.32 -7.25 12.16
N ARG A 161 6.88 -7.68 11.02
CA ARG A 161 8.29 -7.44 10.69
C ARG A 161 8.55 -5.98 10.40
N ALA A 162 7.68 -5.30 9.64
CA ALA A 162 7.79 -3.89 9.33
C ALA A 162 7.86 -3.03 10.61
N VAL A 163 6.96 -3.28 11.58
CA VAL A 163 6.99 -2.59 12.87
C VAL A 163 8.32 -2.82 13.58
N ARG A 164 8.78 -4.07 13.69
CA ARG A 164 10.06 -4.37 14.38
C ARG A 164 11.25 -3.71 13.72
N GLU A 165 11.32 -3.72 12.39
CA GLU A 165 12.40 -3.06 11.63
C GLU A 165 12.35 -1.55 11.83
N PHE A 166 11.16 -0.98 11.74
CA PHE A 166 10.96 0.45 11.85
C PHE A 166 11.25 0.98 13.25
N THR A 167 10.83 0.26 14.30
CA THR A 167 11.04 0.68 15.70
C THR A 167 12.45 0.39 16.25
N ARG A 168 13.39 -0.11 15.44
CA ARG A 168 14.79 -0.27 15.82
C ARG A 168 15.53 1.06 16.02
N SER A 169 15.10 2.10 15.31
CA SER A 169 15.66 3.44 15.46
C SER A 169 15.03 4.13 16.67
N ASP A 170 15.80 4.74 17.53
CA ASP A 170 15.31 5.51 18.67
C ASP A 170 14.46 6.72 18.26
N ASN A 171 14.55 7.13 17.00
CA ASN A 171 13.87 8.31 16.44
C ASN A 171 12.66 7.96 15.56
N TRP A 172 12.21 6.69 15.55
CA TRP A 172 11.13 6.23 14.69
C TRP A 172 9.83 7.05 14.81
N HIS A 173 9.50 7.54 16.02
CA HIS A 173 8.35 8.38 16.27
C HIS A 173 8.41 9.71 15.51
N ARG A 174 9.60 10.29 15.32
CA ARG A 174 9.80 11.53 14.55
C ARG A 174 9.59 11.31 13.06
N GLU A 175 10.00 10.17 12.54
CA GLU A 175 9.83 9.81 11.14
C GLU A 175 8.35 9.65 10.76
N LEU A 176 7.49 9.33 11.73
CA LEU A 176 6.02 9.25 11.56
C LEU A 176 5.29 10.49 12.05
N HIS A 177 6.01 11.57 12.41
CA HIS A 177 5.43 12.81 12.95
C HIS A 177 4.54 12.57 14.18
N LEU A 178 4.86 11.55 14.98
CA LEU A 178 4.15 11.20 16.20
C LEU A 178 4.53 12.12 17.36
N PRO A 179 3.67 12.29 18.38
CA PRO A 179 3.89 13.21 19.49
C PRO A 179 5.20 12.97 20.27
N GLY A 180 5.69 11.72 20.33
CA GLY A 180 6.94 11.36 21.02
C GLY A 180 6.93 11.59 22.53
N ARG A 181 5.74 11.76 23.13
CA ARG A 181 5.58 12.06 24.57
C ARG A 181 5.44 10.79 25.41
N ASP A 182 4.85 9.75 24.82
CA ASP A 182 4.60 8.47 25.47
C ASP A 182 4.84 7.33 24.46
N PRO A 183 5.83 6.47 24.70
CA PRO A 183 6.14 5.35 23.80
C PRO A 183 4.98 4.37 23.59
N SER A 184 4.08 4.24 24.58
CA SER A 184 2.92 3.35 24.49
C SER A 184 1.87 3.94 23.52
N VAL A 185 1.63 5.24 23.60
CA VAL A 185 0.74 5.97 22.70
C VAL A 185 1.30 5.95 21.28
N ASP A 186 2.59 6.21 21.12
CA ASP A 186 3.24 6.20 19.80
C ASP A 186 3.16 4.81 19.14
N ARG A 187 3.28 3.72 19.90
CA ARG A 187 3.08 2.36 19.39
C ARG A 187 1.65 2.09 18.93
N ILE A 188 0.65 2.57 19.67
CA ILE A 188 -0.76 2.45 19.27
C ILE A 188 -0.99 3.23 17.97
N LEU A 189 -0.47 4.44 17.88
CA LEU A 189 -0.58 5.26 16.67
C LEU A 189 0.12 4.61 15.47
N LEU A 190 1.29 4.00 15.67
CA LEU A 190 1.98 3.23 14.63
C LEU A 190 1.13 2.06 14.14
N ASP A 191 0.55 1.26 15.06
CA ASP A 191 -0.33 0.13 14.69
C ASP A 191 -1.55 0.61 13.89
N MET A 192 -2.18 1.69 14.33
CA MET A 192 -3.31 2.29 13.60
C MET A 192 -2.91 2.79 12.20
N THR A 193 -1.78 3.46 12.09
CA THR A 193 -1.24 3.95 10.81
C THR A 193 -0.98 2.79 9.87
N GLN A 194 -0.35 1.73 10.36
CA GLN A 194 -0.02 0.55 9.57
C GLN A 194 -1.28 -0.17 9.09
N ARG A 195 -2.30 -0.35 9.95
CA ARG A 195 -3.58 -0.95 9.55
C ARG A 195 -4.29 -0.12 8.49
N ALA A 196 -4.32 1.20 8.65
CA ALA A 196 -4.87 2.10 7.64
C ALA A 196 -4.12 1.98 6.31
N THR A 197 -2.79 1.87 6.35
CA THR A 197 -1.94 1.70 5.17
C THR A 197 -2.19 0.35 4.49
N GLN A 198 -2.30 -0.75 5.24
CA GLN A 198 -2.65 -2.07 4.69
C GLN A 198 -4.03 -2.07 4.01
N ASN A 199 -5.03 -1.45 4.64
CA ASN A 199 -6.37 -1.32 4.05
C ASN A 199 -6.33 -0.56 2.72
N ARG A 200 -5.58 0.55 2.65
CA ARG A 200 -5.39 1.30 1.40
C ARG A 200 -4.65 0.48 0.34
N SER A 201 -3.63 -0.28 0.73
CA SER A 201 -2.91 -1.17 -0.19
C SER A 201 -3.82 -2.25 -0.78
N ALA A 202 -4.63 -2.91 0.08
CA ALA A 202 -5.59 -3.91 -0.35
C ALA A 202 -6.71 -3.32 -1.24
N GLN A 203 -7.14 -2.10 -0.95
CA GLN A 203 -8.08 -1.35 -1.77
C GLN A 203 -7.50 -1.07 -3.16
N PHE A 204 -6.28 -0.54 -3.21
CA PHE A 204 -5.60 -0.28 -4.48
C PHE A 204 -5.38 -1.57 -5.28
N ALA A 205 -4.97 -2.66 -4.64
CA ALA A 205 -4.78 -3.96 -5.30
C ALA A 205 -6.07 -4.43 -5.99
N ARG A 206 -7.24 -4.32 -5.35
CA ARG A 206 -8.53 -4.67 -5.96
C ARG A 206 -8.86 -3.80 -7.16
N VAL A 207 -8.73 -2.48 -7.03
CA VAL A 207 -8.97 -1.53 -8.13
C VAL A 207 -8.05 -1.83 -9.30
N LEU A 208 -6.77 -2.07 -9.05
CA LEU A 208 -5.78 -2.38 -10.08
C LEU A 208 -6.15 -3.66 -10.83
N LEU A 209 -6.47 -4.74 -10.11
CA LEU A 209 -6.86 -6.01 -10.73
C LEU A 209 -8.11 -5.87 -11.61
N THR A 210 -9.13 -5.13 -11.15
CA THR A 210 -10.33 -4.84 -11.95
C THR A 210 -9.98 -4.15 -13.28
N HIS A 211 -9.03 -3.21 -13.28
CA HIS A 211 -8.61 -2.51 -14.51
C HIS A 211 -7.77 -3.40 -15.42
N LEU A 212 -6.93 -4.26 -14.86
CA LEU A 212 -6.16 -5.23 -15.64
C LEU A 212 -7.09 -6.24 -16.33
N GLU A 213 -8.07 -6.77 -15.61
CA GLU A 213 -9.08 -7.68 -16.14
C GLU A 213 -9.90 -7.01 -17.26
N ALA A 214 -10.36 -5.78 -17.06
CA ALA A 214 -11.11 -5.02 -18.04
C ALA A 214 -10.30 -4.66 -19.30
N SER A 215 -8.97 -4.76 -19.26
CA SER A 215 -8.08 -4.53 -20.41
C SER A 215 -7.66 -5.82 -21.12
N ASP A 216 -8.31 -6.94 -20.83
CA ASP A 216 -7.99 -8.29 -21.33
C ASP A 216 -6.54 -8.72 -21.03
N HIS A 217 -5.92 -8.15 -19.98
CA HIS A 217 -4.62 -8.63 -19.53
C HIS A 217 -4.79 -9.92 -18.73
N PRO A 218 -4.07 -10.98 -19.07
CA PRO A 218 -4.18 -12.25 -18.36
C PRO A 218 -3.92 -12.11 -16.87
N LEU A 219 -4.80 -12.63 -16.03
CA LEU A 219 -4.62 -12.66 -14.58
C LEU A 219 -4.37 -14.09 -14.09
N LEU A 220 -3.50 -14.23 -13.10
CA LEU A 220 -3.33 -15.48 -12.40
C LEU A 220 -4.61 -15.85 -11.64
N ARG A 221 -4.98 -17.14 -11.55
CA ARG A 221 -6.23 -17.60 -10.90
C ARG A 221 -6.43 -17.05 -9.47
N ARG A 222 -5.35 -16.85 -8.72
CA ARG A 222 -5.32 -16.13 -7.45
C ARG A 222 -4.48 -14.88 -7.64
N SER A 223 -5.08 -13.87 -8.24
CA SER A 223 -4.39 -12.67 -8.64
C SER A 223 -4.11 -11.68 -7.49
N HIS A 224 -4.92 -11.66 -6.44
CA HIS A 224 -4.59 -10.93 -5.20
C HIS A 224 -3.96 -11.88 -4.19
N ARG A 225 -2.76 -11.57 -3.75
CA ARG A 225 -1.95 -12.38 -2.85
C ARG A 225 -1.35 -11.50 -1.75
N ASP A 226 -0.93 -12.11 -0.66
CA ASP A 226 -0.24 -11.42 0.43
C ASP A 226 1.09 -12.13 0.74
N ALA A 227 2.12 -11.34 0.99
CA ALA A 227 3.45 -11.83 1.32
C ALA A 227 4.25 -10.84 2.18
N GLY A 228 5.28 -11.33 2.87
CA GLY A 228 6.19 -10.52 3.67
C GLY A 228 7.34 -9.91 2.85
N LEU A 229 7.04 -9.33 1.68
CA LEU A 229 8.04 -8.78 0.76
C LEU A 229 8.71 -7.54 1.32
N ALA A 230 10.04 -7.46 1.22
CA ALA A 230 10.83 -6.39 1.83
C ALA A 230 10.48 -5.00 1.28
N VAL A 231 10.13 -4.89 0.01
CA VAL A 231 9.74 -3.62 -0.62
C VAL A 231 8.38 -3.10 -0.19
N LEU A 232 7.56 -3.91 0.50
CA LEU A 232 6.25 -3.52 1.00
C LEU A 232 6.25 -3.13 2.49
N LEU A 233 7.42 -3.04 3.12
CA LEU A 233 7.55 -2.85 4.58
C LEU A 233 7.36 -1.41 5.07
N ALA A 234 6.90 -0.47 4.23
CA ALA A 234 6.56 0.88 4.67
C ALA A 234 5.31 0.86 5.56
N PRO A 235 5.37 1.32 6.81
CA PRO A 235 4.20 1.32 7.69
C PRO A 235 3.20 2.44 7.36
N ASP A 236 3.62 3.45 6.63
CA ASP A 236 2.95 4.73 6.40
C ASP A 236 2.66 5.03 4.93
N VAL A 237 3.19 4.23 3.99
CA VAL A 237 2.96 4.40 2.55
C VAL A 237 2.17 3.23 1.99
N PRO A 238 0.97 3.43 1.42
CA PRO A 238 0.25 2.37 0.71
C PRO A 238 1.11 1.78 -0.40
N ALA A 239 1.30 0.46 -0.38
CA ALA A 239 2.26 -0.22 -1.24
C ALA A 239 1.68 -1.51 -1.82
N VAL A 240 1.93 -1.74 -3.11
CA VAL A 240 1.69 -3.02 -3.77
C VAL A 240 2.89 -3.42 -4.62
N LEU A 241 3.03 -4.74 -4.85
CA LEU A 241 3.92 -5.27 -5.86
C LEU A 241 3.06 -5.91 -6.95
N LEU A 242 3.25 -5.47 -8.17
CA LEU A 242 2.60 -6.01 -9.36
C LEU A 242 3.57 -6.94 -10.09
N GLU A 243 3.24 -8.22 -10.08
CA GLU A 243 3.78 -9.18 -11.04
C GLU A 243 3.00 -9.00 -12.34
N MET A 244 3.66 -8.51 -13.37
CA MET A 244 3.01 -8.15 -14.64
C MET A 244 2.70 -9.36 -15.51
N GLY A 245 3.22 -10.52 -15.17
CA GLY A 245 3.12 -11.82 -15.84
C GLY A 245 4.34 -12.67 -15.51
N PHE A 246 4.45 -13.82 -16.12
CA PHE A 246 5.60 -14.73 -15.95
C PHE A 246 6.60 -14.57 -17.07
N ILE A 247 7.82 -14.11 -16.75
CA ILE A 247 8.88 -13.93 -17.76
C ILE A 247 9.32 -15.26 -18.37
N THR A 248 9.09 -16.38 -17.66
CA THR A 248 9.36 -17.76 -18.14
C THR A 248 8.27 -18.31 -19.07
N ASN A 249 7.11 -17.63 -19.17
CA ASN A 249 6.06 -17.98 -20.12
C ASN A 249 6.28 -17.21 -21.43
N PRO A 250 6.33 -17.90 -22.61
CA PRO A 250 6.64 -17.24 -23.87
C PRO A 250 5.63 -16.19 -24.32
N GLU A 251 4.34 -16.33 -23.95
CA GLU A 251 3.32 -15.36 -24.30
C GLU A 251 3.39 -14.12 -23.41
N ASP A 252 3.62 -14.31 -22.10
CA ASP A 252 3.80 -13.20 -21.17
C ASP A 252 5.11 -12.46 -21.48
N GLU A 253 6.24 -13.17 -21.73
CA GLU A 253 7.50 -12.54 -22.17
C GLU A 253 7.27 -11.67 -23.42
N ARG A 254 6.53 -12.20 -24.42
CA ARG A 254 6.19 -11.42 -25.62
C ARG A 254 5.37 -10.18 -25.30
N LEU A 255 4.36 -10.27 -24.42
CA LEU A 255 3.55 -9.11 -24.02
C LEU A 255 4.39 -8.06 -23.29
N LEU A 256 5.30 -8.49 -22.43
CA LEU A 256 6.14 -7.62 -21.64
C LEU A 256 7.27 -6.96 -22.46
N THR A 257 7.75 -7.62 -23.50
CA THR A 257 8.80 -7.10 -24.40
C THR A 257 8.26 -6.27 -25.54
N ASP A 258 7.03 -6.52 -26.02
CA ASP A 258 6.39 -5.71 -27.04
C ASP A 258 6.02 -4.32 -26.50
N GLU A 259 6.55 -3.27 -27.11
CA GLU A 259 6.36 -1.91 -26.65
C GLU A 259 4.88 -1.50 -26.62
N ARG A 260 4.08 -1.90 -27.61
CA ARG A 260 2.67 -1.53 -27.69
C ARG A 260 1.86 -2.26 -26.63
N ALA A 261 2.11 -3.55 -26.41
CA ALA A 261 1.44 -4.34 -25.37
C ALA A 261 1.80 -3.81 -23.99
N ARG A 262 3.08 -3.59 -23.71
CA ARG A 262 3.56 -3.01 -22.45
C ARG A 262 2.94 -1.63 -22.18
N ARG A 263 2.83 -0.77 -23.21
CA ARG A 263 2.20 0.54 -23.08
C ARG A 263 0.71 0.43 -22.78
N ARG A 264 -0.01 -0.52 -23.39
CA ARG A 264 -1.43 -0.78 -23.05
C ARG A 264 -1.56 -1.24 -21.60
N LEU A 265 -0.72 -2.17 -21.14
CA LEU A 265 -0.70 -2.63 -19.75
C LEU A 265 -0.46 -1.46 -18.80
N MET A 266 0.55 -0.64 -19.04
CA MET A 266 0.88 0.49 -18.16
C MET A 266 -0.19 1.59 -18.20
N ARG A 267 -0.93 1.75 -19.30
CA ARG A 267 -2.11 2.61 -19.34
C ARG A 267 -3.21 2.06 -18.42
N SER A 268 -3.49 0.77 -18.46
CA SER A 268 -4.46 0.15 -17.56
C SER A 268 -4.05 0.29 -16.08
N VAL A 269 -2.76 0.16 -15.78
CA VAL A 269 -2.23 0.44 -14.43
C VAL A 269 -2.44 1.91 -14.05
N ALA A 270 -2.16 2.84 -14.95
CA ALA A 270 -2.37 4.28 -14.71
C ALA A 270 -3.85 4.62 -14.50
N ASP A 271 -4.76 4.00 -15.25
CA ASP A 271 -6.21 4.16 -15.07
C ASP A 271 -6.66 3.62 -13.71
N GLY A 272 -6.10 2.49 -13.26
CA GLY A 272 -6.32 1.95 -11.91
C GLY A 272 -5.84 2.90 -10.81
N ILE A 273 -4.66 3.51 -10.97
CA ILE A 273 -4.13 4.53 -10.06
C ILE A 273 -5.06 5.75 -10.03
N ASP A 274 -5.52 6.20 -11.19
CA ASP A 274 -6.42 7.34 -11.30
C ASP A 274 -7.78 7.07 -10.60
N ARG A 275 -8.32 5.88 -10.78
CA ARG A 275 -9.55 5.45 -10.11
C ARG A 275 -9.38 5.43 -8.60
N TYR A 276 -8.28 4.85 -8.10
CA TYR A 276 -7.98 4.79 -6.67
C TYR A 276 -7.94 6.17 -6.01
N PHE A 277 -7.32 7.17 -6.65
CA PHE A 277 -7.24 8.52 -6.08
C PHE A 277 -8.51 9.36 -6.22
N ARG A 278 -9.40 9.01 -7.16
CA ARG A 278 -10.66 9.72 -7.35
C ARG A 278 -11.78 9.25 -6.45
N GLU A 279 -11.77 7.99 -6.05
CA GLU A 279 -12.83 7.45 -5.22
C GLU A 279 -12.57 7.65 -3.74
N PRO A 280 -13.54 8.22 -2.99
CA PRO A 280 -13.47 8.23 -1.54
C PRO A 280 -13.39 6.79 -1.03
N ALA A 281 -12.55 6.54 -0.01
CA ALA A 281 -12.36 5.20 0.58
C ALA A 281 -13.69 4.51 0.98
N ALA A 282 -14.73 5.26 1.29
CA ALA A 282 -16.06 4.74 1.63
C ALA A 282 -16.82 4.15 0.42
N ALA A 283 -16.65 4.69 -0.78
CA ALA A 283 -17.40 4.23 -1.97
C ALA A 283 -16.88 2.87 -2.50
N LEU A 284 -15.60 2.56 -2.27
CA LEU A 284 -14.98 1.32 -2.72
C LEU A 284 -15.24 0.13 -1.79
N MET A 285 -15.73 0.37 -0.56
CA MET A 285 -16.13 -0.69 0.38
C MET A 285 -17.51 -1.26 0.08
N THR A 286 -18.40 -0.52 -0.56
CA THR A 286 -19.77 -0.95 -0.87
C THR A 286 -19.87 -1.83 -2.10
N ALA A 287 -18.95 -1.73 -3.04
CA ALA A 287 -18.95 -2.54 -4.27
C ALA A 287 -18.57 -4.03 -4.06
N SER A 288 -18.13 -4.43 -2.86
CA SER A 288 -17.71 -5.80 -2.55
C SER A 288 -18.84 -6.70 -2.02
N ASN A 289 -20.06 -6.19 -1.87
CA ASN A 289 -21.17 -6.95 -1.26
C ASN A 289 -22.17 -7.53 -2.27
N ASP A 290 -21.99 -7.27 -3.56
CA ASP A 290 -22.81 -7.89 -4.61
C ASP A 290 -22.10 -9.13 -5.20
N GLY A 291 -21.81 -10.10 -4.37
CA GLY A 291 -21.55 -11.46 -4.81
C GLY A 291 -22.86 -12.07 -5.33
N PRO A 292 -22.82 -12.91 -6.39
CA PRO A 292 -24.02 -13.49 -6.95
C PRO A 292 -24.74 -14.30 -5.86
N ALA A 293 -25.99 -13.89 -5.55
CA ALA A 293 -26.91 -14.65 -4.72
C ALA A 293 -27.02 -16.04 -5.33
N GLY A 294 -26.65 -17.07 -4.56
CA GLY A 294 -26.82 -18.45 -4.94
C GLY A 294 -28.27 -18.68 -5.30
N GLN A 295 -28.51 -19.17 -6.50
CA GLN A 295 -29.76 -19.81 -6.86
C GLN A 295 -29.76 -21.26 -6.33
N PRO A 296 -30.92 -21.77 -5.92
CA PRO A 296 -31.10 -23.02 -5.21
C PRO A 296 -30.74 -24.26 -6.02
#